data_4c342ef2ce7f6a9544b94119ee3bb615
#
_entry.id   4c342ef2ce7f6a9544b94119ee3bb615
#
_cell.length_a   1.000
_cell.length_b   1.000
_cell.length_c   1.000
_cell.angle_alpha   90.00
_cell.angle_beta   90.00
_cell.angle_gamma   90.00
#
_symmetry.space_group_name_H-M   'P 1'
#
loop_
_entity.id
_entity.type
_entity.pdbx_description
1 polymer ?
#
loop_
_entity_poly.entity_id
_entity_poly.type
_entity_poly.pdbx_seq_one_letter_code
_entity_poly.pdbx_strand_id
1 'polypeptide(L)'
;MPIVDLSNAAELARYERFIRTSPFATATQDLGWSEVKNNWVPLYVYIEESGEIAAAMSVLMVNAVEGKKLAYGCKGPVCDPRNAALVHRLMTEAEEAVREHRAFLLRIDPETFYDESLHKQYEELGYVLRNRNVGSKDTTQPRFNMVLDLKGKSEQELIEGFHSKTRYNIRLAERKGVQTRYSAEPSDLELFHQLYVVMSNRHGISYRPYNYFARMLEAYRDYTRVYLAEYEGETIAAAVAISYGDKTWYIYGASANEHRNVMAPHLLQWEMIKWAVEQGKDRYDFGGVFKLDCSDGLYKFKEGFCHPDRYSEYIGEIDRVLDEEAYGKFISQ
;
A
#
# COMPACT_ATOMS: atom_id res chain seq x y z
N MET A 1 -4.44 -24.70 -16.75
CA MET A 1 -4.97 -23.44 -16.19
C MET A 1 -3.85 -22.80 -15.39
N PRO A 2 -3.61 -21.53 -15.51
CA PRO A 2 -2.46 -20.87 -14.89
C PRO A 2 -2.73 -20.45 -13.44
N ILE A 3 -3.22 -21.38 -12.64
CA ILE A 3 -3.33 -21.25 -11.19
C ILE A 3 -2.12 -21.98 -10.61
N VAL A 4 -1.38 -21.28 -9.75
CA VAL A 4 -0.20 -21.84 -9.10
C VAL A 4 -0.59 -23.03 -8.23
N ASP A 5 0.00 -24.18 -8.51
CA ASP A 5 -0.09 -25.35 -7.64
C ASP A 5 0.83 -25.13 -6.42
N LEU A 6 0.23 -24.81 -5.27
CA LEU A 6 0.94 -24.57 -4.02
C LEU A 6 1.71 -25.81 -3.51
N SER A 7 1.40 -27.00 -4.01
CA SER A 7 2.14 -28.23 -3.69
C SER A 7 3.40 -28.39 -4.56
N ASN A 8 3.49 -27.68 -5.68
CA ASN A 8 4.63 -27.70 -6.58
C ASN A 8 5.65 -26.60 -6.21
N ALA A 9 6.65 -26.98 -5.43
CA ALA A 9 7.66 -26.03 -4.95
C ALA A 9 8.43 -25.30 -6.08
N ALA A 10 8.63 -25.95 -7.24
CA ALA A 10 9.32 -25.32 -8.38
C ALA A 10 8.47 -24.25 -9.05
N GLU A 11 7.18 -24.50 -9.22
CA GLU A 11 6.23 -23.54 -9.77
C GLU A 11 6.06 -22.36 -8.83
N LEU A 12 5.89 -22.62 -7.54
CA LEU A 12 5.77 -21.59 -6.51
C LEU A 12 7.01 -20.68 -6.50
N ALA A 13 8.22 -21.25 -6.51
CA ALA A 13 9.47 -20.48 -6.54
C ALA A 13 9.61 -19.66 -7.83
N ARG A 14 9.13 -20.17 -8.97
CA ARG A 14 9.11 -19.46 -10.25
C ARG A 14 8.16 -18.24 -10.19
N TYR A 15 6.95 -18.44 -9.66
CA TYR A 15 5.96 -17.38 -9.45
C TYR A 15 6.52 -16.30 -8.51
N GLU A 16 7.04 -16.70 -7.35
CA GLU A 16 7.60 -15.79 -6.36
C GLU A 16 8.75 -14.95 -6.93
N ARG A 17 9.65 -15.57 -7.70
CA ARG A 17 10.73 -14.86 -8.38
C ARG A 17 10.17 -13.79 -9.32
N PHE A 18 9.17 -14.13 -10.15
CA PHE A 18 8.55 -13.19 -11.05
C PHE A 18 7.94 -11.99 -10.29
N ILE A 19 7.15 -12.26 -9.25
CA ILE A 19 6.54 -11.22 -8.41
C ILE A 19 7.60 -10.27 -7.85
N ARG A 20 8.72 -10.81 -7.34
CA ARG A 20 9.76 -10.01 -6.66
C ARG A 20 10.67 -9.24 -7.60
N THR A 21 10.88 -9.74 -8.81
CA THR A 21 11.81 -9.11 -9.77
C THR A 21 11.13 -8.26 -10.84
N SER A 22 9.81 -8.27 -10.90
CA SER A 22 9.04 -7.44 -11.82
C SER A 22 9.21 -5.94 -11.53
N PRO A 23 9.27 -5.08 -12.55
CA PRO A 23 9.20 -3.63 -12.37
C PRO A 23 7.86 -3.16 -11.79
N PHE A 24 6.84 -4.03 -11.77
CA PHE A 24 5.52 -3.78 -11.18
C PHE A 24 5.34 -4.47 -9.83
N ALA A 25 6.44 -4.87 -9.18
CA ALA A 25 6.43 -5.54 -7.89
C ALA A 25 5.82 -4.65 -6.80
N THR A 26 4.90 -5.19 -6.01
CA THR A 26 4.34 -4.54 -4.83
C THR A 26 4.18 -5.54 -3.69
N ALA A 27 4.39 -5.11 -2.46
CA ALA A 27 4.31 -5.98 -1.29
C ALA A 27 2.95 -6.68 -1.16
N THR A 28 1.86 -6.04 -1.58
CA THR A 28 0.50 -6.61 -1.52
C THR A 28 0.25 -7.71 -2.54
N GLN A 29 1.13 -7.90 -3.51
CA GLN A 29 1.09 -8.98 -4.50
C GLN A 29 2.09 -10.10 -4.19
N ASP A 30 3.01 -9.90 -3.23
CA ASP A 30 3.90 -10.96 -2.73
C ASP A 30 3.11 -12.02 -1.94
N LEU A 31 3.59 -13.26 -1.98
CA LEU A 31 3.01 -14.39 -1.23
C LEU A 31 2.90 -14.10 0.28
N GLY A 32 3.86 -13.38 0.84
CA GLY A 32 3.86 -12.97 2.24
C GLY A 32 2.65 -12.13 2.65
N TRP A 33 1.97 -11.47 1.69
CA TRP A 33 0.76 -10.70 2.02
C TRP A 33 -0.40 -11.59 2.47
N SER A 34 -0.48 -12.84 2.02
CA SER A 34 -1.45 -13.80 2.50
C SER A 34 -1.23 -14.18 3.97
N GLU A 35 0.03 -14.21 4.42
CA GLU A 35 0.36 -14.44 5.82
C GLU A 35 -0.08 -13.26 6.70
N VAL A 36 0.10 -12.04 6.21
CA VAL A 36 -0.40 -10.83 6.89
C VAL A 36 -1.93 -10.86 7.00
N LYS A 37 -2.61 -11.28 5.92
CA LYS A 37 -4.06 -11.41 5.79
C LYS A 37 -4.55 -12.85 6.04
N ASN A 38 -4.04 -13.51 7.06
CA ASN A 38 -4.21 -14.93 7.32
C ASN A 38 -5.67 -15.44 7.46
N ASN A 39 -6.64 -14.53 7.51
CA ASN A 39 -8.07 -14.85 7.48
C ASN A 39 -8.70 -14.69 6.08
N TRP A 40 -7.89 -14.43 5.05
CA TRP A 40 -8.29 -14.40 3.66
C TRP A 40 -7.79 -15.67 2.94
N VAL A 41 -8.52 -16.12 1.94
CA VAL A 41 -8.14 -17.31 1.14
C VAL A 41 -7.33 -16.83 -0.05
N PRO A 42 -6.05 -17.24 -0.21
CA PRO A 42 -5.23 -16.84 -1.33
C PRO A 42 -5.51 -17.66 -2.59
N LEU A 43 -5.38 -17.01 -3.75
CA LEU A 43 -5.34 -17.60 -5.07
C LEU A 43 -4.26 -16.88 -5.86
N TYR A 44 -3.36 -17.61 -6.52
CA TYR A 44 -2.29 -17.04 -7.33
C TYR A 44 -2.46 -17.48 -8.76
N VAL A 45 -2.53 -16.50 -9.67
CA VAL A 45 -2.74 -16.73 -11.10
C VAL A 45 -1.63 -16.08 -11.92
N TYR A 46 -1.30 -16.65 -13.06
CA TYR A 46 -0.33 -16.09 -13.98
C TYR A 46 -0.66 -16.42 -15.44
N ILE A 47 -0.07 -15.67 -16.35
CA ILE A 47 -0.08 -15.92 -17.78
C ILE A 47 1.34 -16.16 -18.26
N GLU A 48 1.53 -17.21 -19.05
CA GLU A 48 2.77 -17.48 -19.75
C GLU A 48 2.70 -17.04 -21.22
N GLU A 49 3.81 -16.49 -21.67
CA GLU A 49 4.09 -16.22 -23.08
C GLU A 49 5.50 -16.72 -23.41
N SER A 50 5.62 -17.56 -24.43
CA SER A 50 6.91 -18.14 -24.85
C SER A 50 7.71 -18.85 -23.73
N GLY A 51 7.02 -19.45 -22.75
CA GLY A 51 7.63 -20.19 -21.65
C GLY A 51 8.01 -19.36 -20.42
N GLU A 52 7.80 -18.03 -20.47
CA GLU A 52 8.05 -17.11 -19.36
C GLU A 52 6.75 -16.52 -18.83
N ILE A 53 6.72 -16.17 -17.52
CA ILE A 53 5.56 -15.49 -16.95
C ILE A 53 5.53 -14.04 -17.46
N ALA A 54 4.45 -13.67 -18.15
CA ALA A 54 4.22 -12.34 -18.68
C ALA A 54 3.41 -11.45 -17.74
N ALA A 55 2.50 -12.03 -16.97
CA ALA A 55 1.66 -11.35 -16.00
C ALA A 55 1.30 -12.28 -14.86
N ALA A 56 1.15 -11.75 -13.65
CA ALA A 56 0.75 -12.50 -12.47
C ALA A 56 -0.14 -11.67 -11.54
N MET A 57 -0.94 -12.34 -10.71
CA MET A 57 -1.79 -11.67 -9.73
C MET A 57 -2.02 -12.56 -8.51
N SER A 58 -1.77 -11.98 -7.34
CA SER A 58 -2.21 -12.52 -6.05
C SER A 58 -3.59 -12.00 -5.72
N VAL A 59 -4.56 -12.88 -5.61
CA VAL A 59 -5.95 -12.57 -5.24
C VAL A 59 -6.21 -13.11 -3.84
N LEU A 60 -6.63 -12.26 -2.93
CA LEU A 60 -7.08 -12.67 -1.61
C LEU A 60 -8.60 -12.56 -1.51
N MET A 61 -9.25 -13.57 -0.95
CA MET A 61 -10.70 -13.67 -0.89
C MET A 61 -11.22 -13.64 0.55
N VAL A 62 -12.22 -12.79 0.81
CA VAL A 62 -12.85 -12.66 2.13
C VAL A 62 -14.38 -12.66 2.01
N ASN A 63 -15.07 -13.20 3.00
CA ASN A 63 -16.53 -13.08 3.07
C ASN A 63 -16.92 -11.61 3.24
N ALA A 64 -17.83 -11.12 2.41
CA ALA A 64 -18.27 -9.74 2.40
C ALA A 64 -19.79 -9.58 2.44
N VAL A 65 -20.55 -10.27 1.58
CA VAL A 65 -22.00 -10.13 1.48
C VAL A 65 -22.65 -11.53 1.49
N GLU A 66 -23.52 -11.81 2.45
CA GLU A 66 -24.38 -13.01 2.50
C GLU A 66 -23.64 -14.33 2.23
N GLY A 67 -22.43 -14.46 2.76
CA GLY A 67 -21.57 -15.65 2.56
C GLY A 67 -20.92 -15.74 1.18
N LYS A 68 -21.05 -14.71 0.34
CA LYS A 68 -20.29 -14.55 -0.90
C LYS A 68 -19.02 -13.73 -0.62
N LYS A 69 -17.99 -13.96 -1.42
CA LYS A 69 -16.67 -13.39 -1.21
C LYS A 69 -16.38 -12.21 -2.15
N LEU A 70 -15.68 -11.22 -1.61
CA LEU A 70 -14.88 -10.29 -2.39
C LEU A 70 -13.55 -10.99 -2.70
N ALA A 71 -13.18 -11.08 -3.97
CA ALA A 71 -11.86 -11.46 -4.44
C ALA A 71 -11.08 -10.19 -4.82
N TYR A 72 -9.93 -9.97 -4.19
CA TYR A 72 -9.22 -8.69 -4.30
C TYR A 72 -7.74 -8.87 -4.60
N GLY A 73 -7.32 -8.43 -5.79
CA GLY A 73 -5.93 -8.29 -6.21
C GLY A 73 -5.39 -6.91 -5.86
N CYS A 74 -5.12 -6.68 -4.57
CA CYS A 74 -4.72 -5.38 -4.03
C CYS A 74 -3.45 -4.84 -4.70
N LYS A 75 -3.52 -3.63 -5.27
CA LYS A 75 -2.44 -2.96 -6.02
C LYS A 75 -1.86 -3.80 -7.17
N GLY A 76 -2.58 -4.87 -7.56
CA GLY A 76 -2.24 -5.72 -8.70
C GLY A 76 -2.97 -5.30 -9.96
N PRO A 77 -2.66 -5.99 -11.07
CA PRO A 77 -1.75 -7.13 -11.21
C PRO A 77 -0.26 -6.74 -11.30
N VAL A 78 0.62 -7.74 -11.30
CA VAL A 78 2.06 -7.59 -11.55
C VAL A 78 2.33 -7.72 -13.05
N CYS A 79 2.03 -6.66 -13.78
CA CYS A 79 2.33 -6.40 -15.18
C CYS A 79 2.05 -4.92 -15.46
N ASP A 80 2.29 -4.42 -16.68
CA ASP A 80 1.89 -3.04 -17.03
C ASP A 80 0.36 -2.93 -17.08
N PRO A 81 -0.27 -2.19 -16.15
CA PRO A 81 -1.73 -2.05 -16.12
C PRO A 81 -2.28 -1.25 -17.32
N ARG A 82 -1.44 -0.57 -18.09
CA ARG A 82 -1.84 0.12 -19.32
C ARG A 82 -2.02 -0.84 -20.50
N ASN A 83 -1.53 -2.06 -20.37
CA ASN A 83 -1.86 -3.14 -21.30
C ASN A 83 -3.19 -3.80 -20.86
N ALA A 84 -4.30 -3.10 -21.10
CA ALA A 84 -5.63 -3.54 -20.70
C ALA A 84 -6.01 -4.92 -21.24
N ALA A 85 -5.51 -5.29 -22.44
CA ALA A 85 -5.74 -6.60 -23.03
C ALA A 85 -5.05 -7.73 -22.25
N LEU A 86 -3.81 -7.54 -21.79
CA LEU A 86 -3.09 -8.50 -20.95
C LEU A 86 -3.75 -8.65 -19.58
N VAL A 87 -4.11 -7.51 -18.96
CA VAL A 87 -4.86 -7.52 -17.69
C VAL A 87 -6.20 -8.23 -17.83
N HIS A 88 -6.93 -7.98 -18.92
CA HIS A 88 -8.21 -8.65 -19.19
C HIS A 88 -8.05 -10.17 -19.31
N ARG A 89 -7.03 -10.65 -20.02
CA ARG A 89 -6.72 -12.09 -20.09
C ARG A 89 -6.48 -12.67 -18.69
N LEU A 90 -5.65 -12.01 -17.89
CA LEU A 90 -5.32 -12.46 -16.52
C LEU A 90 -6.55 -12.47 -15.61
N MET A 91 -7.39 -11.44 -15.68
CA MET A 91 -8.64 -11.36 -14.92
C MET A 91 -9.64 -12.45 -15.35
N THR A 92 -9.70 -12.77 -16.65
CA THR A 92 -10.57 -13.84 -17.20
C THR A 92 -10.12 -15.21 -16.71
N GLU A 93 -8.81 -15.48 -16.67
CA GLU A 93 -8.27 -16.72 -16.10
C GLU A 93 -8.56 -16.85 -14.59
N ALA A 94 -8.51 -15.73 -13.86
CA ALA A 94 -8.84 -15.72 -12.44
C ALA A 94 -10.35 -15.91 -12.19
N GLU A 95 -11.22 -15.46 -13.10
CA GLU A 95 -12.67 -15.42 -12.91
C GLU A 95 -13.28 -16.80 -12.60
N GLU A 96 -12.90 -17.82 -13.36
CA GLU A 96 -13.41 -19.18 -13.15
C GLU A 96 -13.08 -19.70 -11.74
N ALA A 97 -11.83 -19.57 -11.33
CA ALA A 97 -11.37 -20.01 -10.03
C ALA A 97 -12.03 -19.26 -8.86
N VAL A 98 -12.18 -17.93 -8.95
CA VAL A 98 -12.83 -17.16 -7.87
C VAL A 98 -14.33 -17.46 -7.80
N ARG A 99 -14.99 -17.81 -8.93
CA ARG A 99 -16.39 -18.26 -8.95
C ARG A 99 -16.59 -19.59 -8.18
N GLU A 100 -15.66 -20.53 -8.28
CA GLU A 100 -15.66 -21.77 -7.49
C GLU A 100 -15.64 -21.47 -5.99
N HIS A 101 -15.00 -20.38 -5.60
CA HIS A 101 -14.97 -19.87 -4.23
C HIS A 101 -16.18 -19.00 -3.85
N ARG A 102 -17.21 -18.91 -4.71
CA ARG A 102 -18.42 -18.09 -4.51
C ARG A 102 -18.11 -16.59 -4.44
N ALA A 103 -17.13 -16.10 -5.21
CA ALA A 103 -16.89 -14.68 -5.31
C ALA A 103 -18.02 -14.00 -6.11
N PHE A 104 -18.49 -12.84 -5.63
CA PHE A 104 -19.43 -11.99 -6.35
C PHE A 104 -18.75 -10.87 -7.10
N LEU A 105 -17.48 -10.61 -6.77
CA LEU A 105 -16.68 -9.52 -7.31
C LEU A 105 -15.20 -9.94 -7.34
N LEU A 106 -14.56 -9.72 -8.49
CA LEU A 106 -13.11 -9.71 -8.60
C LEU A 106 -12.67 -8.26 -8.85
N ARG A 107 -11.94 -7.68 -7.89
CA ARG A 107 -11.46 -6.29 -7.88
C ARG A 107 -9.95 -6.23 -7.98
N ILE A 108 -9.44 -5.28 -8.76
CA ILE A 108 -8.05 -4.84 -8.73
C ILE A 108 -7.98 -3.31 -8.59
N ASP A 109 -6.86 -2.75 -8.14
CA ASP A 109 -6.63 -1.30 -7.99
C ASP A 109 -5.14 -0.96 -8.26
N PRO A 110 -4.68 -1.13 -9.51
CA PRO A 110 -3.27 -0.94 -9.84
C PRO A 110 -2.80 0.49 -9.60
N GLU A 111 -1.54 0.62 -9.23
CA GLU A 111 -0.89 1.92 -9.02
C GLU A 111 -0.46 2.56 -10.36
N THR A 112 -1.40 2.68 -11.29
CA THR A 112 -1.22 3.43 -12.54
C THR A 112 -2.00 4.74 -12.48
N PHE A 113 -1.42 5.80 -13.05
CA PHE A 113 -2.08 7.10 -13.07
C PHE A 113 -3.40 7.05 -13.82
N TYR A 114 -4.36 7.86 -13.37
CA TYR A 114 -5.62 8.04 -14.07
C TYR A 114 -5.37 8.56 -15.49
N ASP A 115 -5.93 7.87 -16.44
CA ASP A 115 -5.97 8.22 -17.85
C ASP A 115 -7.36 7.91 -18.40
N GLU A 116 -7.99 8.89 -19.03
CA GLU A 116 -9.36 8.79 -19.54
C GLU A 116 -9.48 7.73 -20.67
N SER A 117 -8.45 7.59 -21.48
CA SER A 117 -8.44 6.60 -22.56
C SER A 117 -8.32 5.18 -22.01
N LEU A 118 -7.44 5.00 -21.00
CA LEU A 118 -7.30 3.73 -20.31
C LEU A 118 -8.58 3.35 -19.54
N HIS A 119 -9.20 4.33 -18.89
CA HIS A 119 -10.48 4.14 -18.21
C HIS A 119 -11.54 3.57 -19.19
N LYS A 120 -11.71 4.21 -20.36
CA LYS A 120 -12.66 3.76 -21.38
C LYS A 120 -12.32 2.37 -21.94
N GLN A 121 -11.05 2.05 -22.13
CA GLN A 121 -10.63 0.72 -22.56
C GLN A 121 -11.09 -0.37 -21.58
N TYR A 122 -10.97 -0.14 -20.27
CA TYR A 122 -11.47 -1.09 -19.27
C TYR A 122 -13.00 -1.16 -19.26
N GLU A 123 -13.72 -0.05 -19.43
CA GLU A 123 -15.19 -0.06 -19.55
C GLU A 123 -15.64 -0.87 -20.79
N GLU A 124 -14.99 -0.70 -21.94
CA GLU A 124 -15.26 -1.46 -23.18
C GLU A 124 -15.01 -2.97 -23.01
N LEU A 125 -14.10 -3.35 -22.11
CA LEU A 125 -13.85 -4.76 -21.74
C LEU A 125 -14.84 -5.29 -20.68
N GLY A 126 -15.83 -4.50 -20.30
CA GLY A 126 -16.91 -4.90 -19.39
C GLY A 126 -16.58 -4.80 -17.90
N TYR A 127 -15.63 -3.94 -17.52
CA TYR A 127 -15.34 -3.63 -16.12
C TYR A 127 -16.13 -2.41 -15.65
N VAL A 128 -16.44 -2.40 -14.35
CA VAL A 128 -16.95 -1.22 -13.66
C VAL A 128 -15.78 -0.52 -12.99
N LEU A 129 -15.54 0.74 -13.38
CA LEU A 129 -14.47 1.52 -12.77
C LEU A 129 -15.05 2.44 -11.68
N ARG A 130 -14.34 2.50 -10.55
CA ARG A 130 -14.71 3.34 -9.40
C ARG A 130 -13.56 4.27 -9.06
N ASN A 131 -13.71 5.54 -9.43
CA ASN A 131 -12.73 6.59 -9.20
C ASN A 131 -13.45 7.95 -9.05
N ARG A 132 -13.50 8.76 -10.12
CA ARG A 132 -14.08 10.11 -10.13
C ARG A 132 -15.59 10.11 -10.01
N ASN A 133 -16.23 9.00 -10.33
CA ASN A 133 -17.68 8.75 -10.26
C ASN A 133 -18.19 8.36 -8.88
N VAL A 134 -17.30 8.21 -7.88
CA VAL A 134 -17.66 7.86 -6.51
C VAL A 134 -17.04 8.83 -5.51
N GLY A 135 -17.54 8.85 -4.29
CA GLY A 135 -16.98 9.67 -3.21
C GLY A 135 -15.56 9.23 -2.84
N SER A 136 -14.75 10.15 -2.34
CA SER A 136 -13.34 9.88 -2.01
C SER A 136 -13.13 8.87 -0.87
N LYS A 137 -14.21 8.51 -0.17
CA LYS A 137 -14.21 7.49 0.90
C LYS A 137 -14.89 6.19 0.50
N ASP A 138 -15.43 6.13 -0.73
CA ASP A 138 -16.23 4.99 -1.20
C ASP A 138 -15.39 3.97 -1.99
N THR A 139 -14.06 4.15 -1.99
CA THR A 139 -13.09 3.21 -2.56
C THR A 139 -12.30 2.52 -1.47
N THR A 140 -11.87 1.27 -1.71
CA THR A 140 -11.06 0.48 -0.76
C THR A 140 -9.72 1.14 -0.47
N GLN A 141 -9.08 1.69 -1.51
CA GLN A 141 -7.85 2.47 -1.40
C GLN A 141 -8.14 3.94 -1.74
N PRO A 142 -7.45 4.88 -1.09
CA PRO A 142 -7.59 6.29 -1.42
C PRO A 142 -7.23 6.57 -2.89
N ARG A 143 -8.06 7.35 -3.57
CA ARG A 143 -7.84 7.79 -4.94
C ARG A 143 -6.55 8.60 -5.10
N PHE A 144 -6.28 9.48 -4.15
CA PHE A 144 -5.08 10.32 -4.15
C PHE A 144 -4.02 9.76 -3.22
N ASN A 145 -2.81 9.60 -3.72
CA ASN A 145 -1.65 9.16 -2.94
C ASN A 145 -0.55 10.21 -2.99
N MET A 146 0.14 10.39 -1.87
CA MET A 146 1.25 11.33 -1.76
C MET A 146 2.54 10.54 -1.95
N VAL A 147 3.17 10.71 -3.11
CA VAL A 147 4.36 9.96 -3.52
C VAL A 147 5.48 10.93 -3.86
N LEU A 148 6.62 10.78 -3.16
CA LEU A 148 7.83 11.53 -3.42
C LEU A 148 8.70 10.77 -4.42
N ASP A 149 9.04 11.40 -5.54
CA ASP A 149 9.99 10.89 -6.50
C ASP A 149 11.42 11.04 -5.96
N LEU A 150 12.14 9.93 -5.87
CA LEU A 150 13.52 9.85 -5.36
C LEU A 150 14.54 9.63 -6.49
N LYS A 151 14.08 9.29 -7.70
CA LYS A 151 14.93 8.82 -8.78
C LYS A 151 16.02 9.82 -9.14
N GLY A 152 17.27 9.40 -8.97
CA GLY A 152 18.44 10.21 -9.31
C GLY A 152 18.68 11.42 -8.40
N LYS A 153 17.98 11.51 -7.24
CA LYS A 153 18.11 12.61 -6.30
C LYS A 153 18.95 12.24 -5.09
N SER A 154 19.82 13.15 -4.69
CA SER A 154 20.53 13.09 -3.43
C SER A 154 19.64 13.51 -2.26
N GLU A 155 20.02 13.14 -1.03
CA GLU A 155 19.36 13.58 0.20
C GLU A 155 19.30 15.13 0.29
N GLN A 156 20.35 15.80 -0.16
CA GLN A 156 20.40 17.26 -0.14
C GLN A 156 19.35 17.88 -1.09
N GLU A 157 19.20 17.36 -2.29
CA GLU A 157 18.19 17.83 -3.25
C GLU A 157 16.78 17.55 -2.75
N LEU A 158 16.57 16.40 -2.11
CA LEU A 158 15.27 16.03 -1.52
C LEU A 158 14.88 16.97 -0.39
N ILE A 159 15.77 17.20 0.58
CA ILE A 159 15.44 18.08 1.72
C ILE A 159 15.26 19.54 1.27
N GLU A 160 16.02 20.01 0.30
CA GLU A 160 15.84 21.35 -0.30
C GLU A 160 14.49 21.49 -1.01
N GLY A 161 14.00 20.40 -1.62
CA GLY A 161 12.70 20.31 -2.29
C GLY A 161 11.49 20.34 -1.35
N PHE A 162 11.65 20.08 -0.04
CA PHE A 162 10.53 20.11 0.91
C PHE A 162 10.06 21.54 1.18
N HIS A 163 8.80 21.66 1.60
CA HIS A 163 8.30 22.97 2.06
C HIS A 163 9.16 23.52 3.21
N SER A 164 9.38 24.83 3.24
CA SER A 164 10.26 25.48 4.24
C SER A 164 9.90 25.13 5.69
N LYS A 165 8.60 25.02 5.99
CA LYS A 165 8.10 24.61 7.31
C LYS A 165 8.45 23.17 7.65
N THR A 166 8.42 22.26 6.68
CA THR A 166 8.82 20.86 6.85
C THR A 166 10.30 20.75 7.18
N ARG A 167 11.16 21.45 6.41
CA ARG A 167 12.60 21.55 6.71
C ARG A 167 12.86 22.11 8.12
N TYR A 168 12.14 23.17 8.48
CA TYR A 168 12.22 23.75 9.82
C TYR A 168 11.84 22.74 10.90
N ASN A 169 10.75 21.99 10.72
CA ASN A 169 10.26 21.02 11.69
C ASN A 169 11.22 19.84 11.88
N ILE A 170 11.85 19.35 10.81
CA ILE A 170 12.88 18.31 10.89
C ILE A 170 14.06 18.82 11.76
N ARG A 171 14.62 20.00 11.43
CA ARG A 171 15.71 20.62 12.20
C ARG A 171 15.30 20.97 13.63
N LEU A 172 14.04 21.30 13.86
CA LEU A 172 13.52 21.59 15.21
C LEU A 172 13.54 20.32 16.06
N ALA A 173 13.10 19.18 15.50
CA ALA A 173 13.12 17.90 16.21
C ALA A 173 14.56 17.54 16.63
N GLU A 174 15.53 17.63 15.72
CA GLU A 174 16.95 17.40 16.02
C GLU A 174 17.46 18.34 17.13
N ARG A 175 17.23 19.64 17.00
CA ARG A 175 17.67 20.65 18.03
C ARG A 175 17.01 20.45 19.39
N LYS A 176 15.80 19.89 19.43
CA LYS A 176 15.10 19.55 20.67
C LYS A 176 15.62 18.25 21.29
N GLY A 177 16.50 17.52 20.62
CA GLY A 177 17.09 16.28 21.12
C GLY A 177 16.22 15.05 20.86
N VAL A 178 15.29 15.11 19.91
CA VAL A 178 14.59 13.90 19.44
C VAL A 178 15.60 12.96 18.81
N GLN A 179 15.66 11.74 19.28
CA GLN A 179 16.50 10.68 18.73
C GLN A 179 15.64 9.68 17.95
N THR A 180 16.18 9.14 16.87
CA THR A 180 15.49 8.16 16.04
C THR A 180 16.29 6.88 15.95
N ARG A 181 15.60 5.76 15.96
CA ARG A 181 16.18 4.45 15.68
C ARG A 181 15.19 3.57 14.91
N TYR A 182 15.68 2.51 14.33
CA TYR A 182 14.84 1.47 13.74
C TYR A 182 15.21 0.09 14.28
N SER A 183 14.25 -0.82 14.21
CA SER A 183 14.37 -2.16 14.73
C SER A 183 13.44 -3.13 13.99
N ALA A 184 13.69 -4.42 14.13
CA ALA A 184 12.77 -5.50 13.79
C ALA A 184 12.39 -6.33 15.04
N GLU A 185 12.69 -5.83 16.24
CA GLU A 185 12.45 -6.54 17.49
C GLU A 185 10.99 -6.47 17.93
N PRO A 186 10.42 -7.58 18.45
CA PRO A 186 9.03 -7.60 18.94
C PRO A 186 8.72 -6.56 20.00
N SER A 187 9.67 -6.23 20.88
CA SER A 187 9.49 -5.20 21.92
C SER A 187 9.26 -3.81 21.35
N ASP A 188 9.93 -3.48 20.26
CA ASP A 188 9.78 -2.20 19.57
C ASP A 188 8.48 -2.15 18.75
N LEU A 189 8.06 -3.28 18.21
CA LEU A 189 6.74 -3.41 17.59
C LEU A 189 5.62 -3.22 18.63
N GLU A 190 5.81 -3.65 19.88
CA GLU A 190 4.85 -3.41 20.96
C GLU A 190 4.73 -1.92 21.29
N LEU A 191 5.85 -1.19 21.37
CA LEU A 191 5.87 0.27 21.56
C LEU A 191 5.13 0.99 20.42
N PHE A 192 5.40 0.59 19.17
CA PHE A 192 4.63 1.09 18.02
C PHE A 192 3.14 0.83 18.19
N HIS A 193 2.73 -0.40 18.55
CA HIS A 193 1.32 -0.76 18.66
C HIS A 193 0.61 0.02 19.77
N GLN A 194 1.25 0.23 20.90
CA GLN A 194 0.71 1.06 21.98
C GLN A 194 0.41 2.49 21.51
N LEU A 195 1.37 3.13 20.84
CA LEU A 195 1.19 4.46 20.26
C LEU A 195 0.11 4.46 19.16
N TYR A 196 0.03 3.38 18.35
CA TYR A 196 -0.97 3.25 17.31
C TYR A 196 -2.39 3.18 17.86
N VAL A 197 -2.61 2.48 18.97
CA VAL A 197 -3.88 2.45 19.69
C VAL A 197 -4.24 3.85 20.25
N VAL A 198 -3.27 4.54 20.88
CA VAL A 198 -3.48 5.92 21.39
C VAL A 198 -3.88 6.87 20.26
N MET A 199 -3.16 6.83 19.14
CA MET A 199 -3.44 7.67 17.98
C MET A 199 -4.81 7.33 17.36
N SER A 200 -5.14 6.04 17.22
CA SER A 200 -6.41 5.59 16.64
C SER A 200 -7.61 6.04 17.47
N ASN A 201 -7.51 5.90 18.81
CA ASN A 201 -8.55 6.39 19.74
C ASN A 201 -8.73 7.91 19.63
N ARG A 202 -7.63 8.67 19.54
CA ARG A 202 -7.67 10.13 19.37
C ARG A 202 -8.41 10.56 18.10
N HIS A 203 -8.28 9.78 17.00
CA HIS A 203 -8.89 10.08 15.72
C HIS A 203 -10.22 9.37 15.46
N GLY A 204 -10.69 8.54 16.42
CA GLY A 204 -11.95 7.79 16.27
C GLY A 204 -11.92 6.78 15.11
N ILE A 205 -10.75 6.20 14.82
CA ILE A 205 -10.58 5.20 13.75
C ILE A 205 -10.32 3.81 14.35
N SER A 206 -10.77 2.77 13.65
CA SER A 206 -10.46 1.39 14.02
C SER A 206 -8.97 1.11 13.84
N TYR A 207 -8.40 0.26 14.71
CA TYR A 207 -7.00 -0.14 14.63
C TYR A 207 -6.84 -1.65 14.40
N ARG A 208 -5.70 -2.00 13.81
CA ARG A 208 -5.31 -3.41 13.61
C ARG A 208 -4.77 -3.99 14.91
N PRO A 209 -5.04 -5.26 15.24
CA PRO A 209 -4.47 -5.91 16.43
C PRO A 209 -2.96 -6.12 16.28
N TYR A 210 -2.26 -6.25 17.40
CA TYR A 210 -0.80 -6.48 17.45
C TYR A 210 -0.35 -7.61 16.53
N ASN A 211 -1.05 -8.75 16.54
CA ASN A 211 -0.69 -9.91 15.72
C ASN A 211 -0.71 -9.66 14.20
N TYR A 212 -1.45 -8.66 13.74
CA TYR A 212 -1.41 -8.24 12.35
C TYR A 212 -0.04 -7.68 11.98
N PHE A 213 0.52 -6.83 12.83
CA PHE A 213 1.85 -6.24 12.65
C PHE A 213 2.96 -7.25 12.88
N ALA A 214 2.80 -8.17 13.83
CA ALA A 214 3.76 -9.23 14.08
C ALA A 214 3.92 -10.15 12.84
N ARG A 215 2.80 -10.57 12.22
CA ARG A 215 2.84 -11.32 10.95
C ARG A 215 3.46 -10.51 9.81
N MET A 216 3.18 -9.21 9.74
CA MET A 216 3.79 -8.33 8.73
C MET A 216 5.30 -8.26 8.89
N LEU A 217 5.78 -8.07 10.12
CA LEU A 217 7.21 -8.03 10.42
C LEU A 217 7.90 -9.36 10.12
N GLU A 218 7.23 -10.48 10.39
CA GLU A 218 7.76 -11.81 10.09
C GLU A 218 7.79 -12.10 8.59
N ALA A 219 6.68 -11.89 7.87
CA ALA A 219 6.55 -12.16 6.43
C ALA A 219 7.46 -11.26 5.57
N TYR A 220 7.74 -10.05 6.05
CA TYR A 220 8.55 -9.04 5.36
C TYR A 220 9.78 -8.61 6.15
N ARG A 221 10.38 -9.51 6.93
CA ARG A 221 11.51 -9.20 7.84
C ARG A 221 12.63 -8.43 7.16
N ASP A 222 13.02 -8.83 5.95
CA ASP A 222 14.13 -8.22 5.20
C ASP A 222 13.73 -6.90 4.51
N TYR A 223 12.45 -6.60 4.47
CA TYR A 223 11.88 -5.44 3.77
C TYR A 223 11.24 -4.43 4.73
N THR A 224 11.08 -4.77 6.02
CA THR A 224 10.32 -3.95 6.97
C THR A 224 11.22 -3.40 8.08
N ARG A 225 11.04 -2.12 8.39
CA ARG A 225 11.60 -1.48 9.58
C ARG A 225 10.49 -0.87 10.43
N VAL A 226 10.61 -1.05 11.74
CA VAL A 226 9.85 -0.31 12.76
C VAL A 226 10.72 0.87 13.20
N TYR A 227 10.28 2.08 12.92
CA TYR A 227 10.96 3.30 13.30
C TYR A 227 10.38 3.84 14.60
N LEU A 228 11.24 4.30 15.50
CA LEU A 228 10.87 4.91 16.77
C LEU A 228 11.56 6.26 16.91
N ALA A 229 10.84 7.24 17.42
CA ALA A 229 11.39 8.54 17.82
C ALA A 229 11.22 8.72 19.32
N GLU A 230 12.34 8.99 19.99
CA GLU A 230 12.45 9.08 21.43
C GLU A 230 12.77 10.52 21.86
N TYR A 231 12.17 10.96 22.92
CA TYR A 231 12.40 12.26 23.52
C TYR A 231 12.30 12.15 25.05
N GLU A 232 13.34 12.63 25.77
CA GLU A 232 13.43 12.56 27.24
C GLU A 232 13.25 11.13 27.81
N GLY A 233 13.68 10.10 27.04
CA GLY A 233 13.59 8.69 27.42
C GLY A 233 12.26 8.01 27.09
N GLU A 234 11.32 8.71 26.46
CA GLU A 234 10.02 8.18 26.07
C GLU A 234 9.90 8.06 24.55
N THR A 235 9.27 6.98 24.06
CA THR A 235 8.91 6.84 22.64
C THR A 235 7.65 7.65 22.36
N ILE A 236 7.78 8.73 21.58
CA ILE A 236 6.70 9.69 21.31
C ILE A 236 6.13 9.62 19.89
N ALA A 237 6.83 8.97 18.97
CA ALA A 237 6.31 8.67 17.65
C ALA A 237 6.91 7.37 17.13
N ALA A 238 6.17 6.67 16.30
CA ALA A 238 6.62 5.43 15.68
C ALA A 238 6.01 5.23 14.30
N ALA A 239 6.67 4.42 13.46
CA ALA A 239 6.20 4.13 12.12
C ALA A 239 6.63 2.73 11.69
N VAL A 240 5.83 2.11 10.80
CA VAL A 240 6.21 0.90 10.08
C VAL A 240 6.33 1.25 8.61
N ALA A 241 7.47 0.92 8.01
CA ALA A 241 7.73 1.12 6.60
C ALA A 241 8.20 -0.19 5.94
N ILE A 242 7.75 -0.43 4.71
CA ILE A 242 8.13 -1.58 3.88
C ILE A 242 8.86 -1.06 2.64
N SER A 243 10.10 -1.52 2.42
CA SER A 243 10.89 -1.22 1.23
C SER A 243 10.81 -2.41 0.26
N TYR A 244 9.92 -2.32 -0.75
CA TYR A 244 9.63 -3.42 -1.66
C TYR A 244 9.44 -2.91 -3.10
N GLY A 245 9.90 -3.70 -4.08
CA GLY A 245 9.88 -3.26 -5.48
C GLY A 245 10.65 -1.96 -5.67
N ASP A 246 10.07 -1.00 -6.35
CA ASP A 246 10.67 0.32 -6.65
C ASP A 246 10.44 1.38 -5.56
N LYS A 247 9.76 1.04 -4.46
CA LYS A 247 9.38 2.03 -3.44
C LYS A 247 9.63 1.58 -1.99
N THR A 248 9.77 2.59 -1.13
CA THR A 248 9.55 2.44 0.31
C THR A 248 8.19 3.01 0.65
N TRP A 249 7.35 2.21 1.27
CA TRP A 249 5.99 2.56 1.65
C TRP A 249 5.87 2.78 3.16
N TYR A 250 5.55 4.02 3.56
CA TYR A 250 5.11 4.36 4.92
C TYR A 250 3.69 3.84 5.12
N ILE A 251 3.58 2.61 5.64
CA ILE A 251 2.31 1.90 5.71
C ILE A 251 1.49 2.25 6.96
N TYR A 252 2.16 2.47 8.10
CA TYR A 252 1.52 2.87 9.36
C TYR A 252 2.38 3.85 10.12
N GLY A 253 1.73 4.83 10.77
CA GLY A 253 2.38 5.76 11.67
C GLY A 253 1.55 6.01 12.90
N ALA A 254 2.22 6.38 13.98
CA ALA A 254 1.62 6.66 15.25
C ALA A 254 2.36 7.80 15.97
N SER A 255 1.67 8.52 16.84
CA SER A 255 2.28 9.53 17.69
C SER A 255 1.52 9.68 19.01
N ALA A 256 2.24 9.95 20.08
CA ALA A 256 1.71 10.28 21.38
C ALA A 256 0.85 11.55 21.36
N ASN A 257 0.11 11.80 22.41
CA ASN A 257 -0.61 13.05 22.64
C ASN A 257 0.32 14.15 23.15
N GLU A 258 1.34 13.75 23.88
CA GLU A 258 2.35 14.56 24.53
C GLU A 258 3.46 14.95 23.53
N HIS A 259 4.23 15.95 23.86
CA HIS A 259 5.43 16.41 23.12
C HIS A 259 5.23 16.65 21.61
N ARG A 260 4.02 16.97 21.17
CA ARG A 260 3.72 17.22 19.73
C ARG A 260 4.49 18.40 19.16
N ASN A 261 4.90 19.32 20.01
CA ASN A 261 5.67 20.52 19.66
C ASN A 261 7.16 20.25 19.34
N VAL A 262 7.67 19.04 19.60
CA VAL A 262 9.04 18.66 19.22
C VAL A 262 9.14 18.07 17.80
N MET A 263 8.02 17.92 17.10
CA MET A 263 7.93 17.57 15.68
C MET A 263 8.54 16.20 15.30
N ALA A 264 8.57 15.24 16.22
CA ALA A 264 9.13 13.90 16.03
C ALA A 264 8.65 13.18 14.75
N PRO A 265 7.36 13.23 14.33
CA PRO A 265 6.92 12.60 13.08
C PRO A 265 7.61 13.15 11.83
N HIS A 266 8.04 14.42 11.82
CA HIS A 266 8.76 14.97 10.66
C HIS A 266 10.16 14.38 10.54
N LEU A 267 10.85 14.19 11.66
CA LEU A 267 12.16 13.56 11.68
C LEU A 267 12.05 12.08 11.29
N LEU A 268 11.06 11.33 11.79
CA LEU A 268 10.84 9.95 11.37
C LEU A 268 10.61 9.80 9.87
N GLN A 269 9.83 10.68 9.26
CA GLN A 269 9.64 10.65 7.81
C GLN A 269 10.95 10.87 7.07
N TRP A 270 11.76 11.81 7.54
CA TRP A 270 13.06 12.06 6.93
C TRP A 270 14.00 10.85 7.04
N GLU A 271 14.05 10.17 8.17
CA GLU A 271 14.84 8.94 8.34
C GLU A 271 14.38 7.80 7.41
N MET A 272 13.06 7.63 7.23
CA MET A 272 12.52 6.65 6.29
C MET A 272 12.79 7.00 4.83
N ILE A 273 12.79 8.29 4.47
CA ILE A 273 13.17 8.77 3.12
C ILE A 273 14.65 8.49 2.86
N LYS A 274 15.54 8.78 3.82
CA LYS A 274 16.98 8.43 3.71
C LYS A 274 17.17 6.93 3.49
N TRP A 275 16.45 6.10 4.23
CA TRP A 275 16.48 4.66 4.02
C TRP A 275 16.04 4.27 2.60
N ALA A 276 14.98 4.90 2.07
CA ALA A 276 14.55 4.64 0.70
C ALA A 276 15.64 4.97 -0.33
N VAL A 277 16.35 6.09 -0.14
CA VAL A 277 17.50 6.48 -0.99
C VAL A 277 18.64 5.48 -0.85
N GLU A 278 19.01 5.09 0.36
CA GLU A 278 20.02 4.07 0.66
C GLU A 278 19.73 2.73 -0.02
N GLN A 279 18.44 2.34 -0.07
CA GLN A 279 17.95 1.13 -0.73
C GLN A 279 17.80 1.28 -2.26
N GLY A 280 18.18 2.42 -2.83
CA GLY A 280 18.09 2.68 -4.28
C GLY A 280 16.66 2.68 -4.81
N LYS A 281 15.67 3.09 -4.00
CA LYS A 281 14.28 3.14 -4.42
C LYS A 281 13.99 4.37 -5.30
N ASP A 282 13.14 4.20 -6.28
CA ASP A 282 12.69 5.27 -7.16
C ASP A 282 11.65 6.18 -6.49
N ARG A 283 10.91 5.66 -5.48
CA ARG A 283 9.77 6.36 -4.86
C ARG A 283 9.72 6.16 -3.35
N TYR A 284 9.22 7.18 -2.65
CA TYR A 284 8.75 7.06 -1.26
C TYR A 284 7.26 7.37 -1.20
N ASP A 285 6.47 6.41 -0.75
CA ASP A 285 5.01 6.46 -0.72
C ASP A 285 4.51 6.76 0.70
N PHE A 286 4.01 7.97 0.91
CA PHE A 286 3.37 8.38 2.18
C PHE A 286 1.97 7.79 2.37
N GLY A 287 1.44 7.08 1.38
CA GLY A 287 0.08 6.58 1.36
C GLY A 287 -0.97 7.65 1.01
N GLY A 288 -2.21 7.24 1.05
CA GLY A 288 -3.33 8.01 0.56
C GLY A 288 -3.75 9.21 1.41
N VAL A 289 -4.51 10.10 0.74
CA VAL A 289 -5.27 11.21 1.36
C VAL A 289 -6.67 11.23 0.75
N PHE A 290 -7.67 11.63 1.55
CA PHE A 290 -9.06 11.70 1.07
C PHE A 290 -9.43 13.06 0.48
N LYS A 291 -8.67 14.11 0.81
CA LYS A 291 -8.89 15.47 0.33
C LYS A 291 -7.55 16.12 -0.01
N LEU A 292 -7.53 16.86 -1.09
CA LEU A 292 -6.41 17.73 -1.49
C LEU A 292 -6.66 19.15 -0.95
N ASP A 293 -6.74 19.28 0.37
CA ASP A 293 -7.08 20.52 1.05
C ASP A 293 -6.16 20.72 2.26
N CYS A 294 -5.47 21.84 2.30
CA CYS A 294 -4.57 22.22 3.40
C CYS A 294 -5.28 22.41 4.77
N SER A 295 -6.61 22.44 4.81
CA SER A 295 -7.37 22.35 6.07
C SER A 295 -7.32 20.96 6.68
N ASP A 296 -7.09 19.89 5.86
CA ASP A 296 -6.86 18.54 6.33
C ASP A 296 -5.42 18.39 6.85
N GLY A 297 -5.29 18.02 8.12
CA GLY A 297 -3.98 17.90 8.78
C GLY A 297 -3.09 16.81 8.18
N LEU A 298 -3.68 15.71 7.69
CA LEU A 298 -2.94 14.61 7.08
C LEU A 298 -2.40 15.00 5.70
N TYR A 299 -3.24 15.62 4.87
CA TYR A 299 -2.81 16.16 3.58
C TYR A 299 -1.70 17.18 3.75
N LYS A 300 -1.90 18.18 4.63
CA LYS A 300 -0.92 19.24 4.91
C LYS A 300 0.42 18.69 5.39
N PHE A 301 0.41 17.62 6.19
CA PHE A 301 1.63 16.98 6.66
C PHE A 301 2.40 16.33 5.50
N LYS A 302 1.71 15.52 4.68
CA LYS A 302 2.31 14.79 3.55
C LYS A 302 2.73 15.72 2.41
N GLU A 303 1.90 16.73 2.11
CA GLU A 303 2.15 17.73 1.09
C GLU A 303 3.44 18.50 1.37
N GLY A 304 3.74 18.78 2.63
CA GLY A 304 4.97 19.44 3.04
C GLY A 304 6.26 18.74 2.59
N PHE A 305 6.22 17.44 2.35
CA PHE A 305 7.33 16.64 1.79
C PHE A 305 7.25 16.51 0.27
N CYS A 306 6.03 16.41 -0.28
CA CYS A 306 5.81 16.14 -1.70
C CYS A 306 5.75 17.38 -2.58
N HIS A 307 5.56 18.59 -1.99
CA HIS A 307 5.27 19.88 -2.65
C HIS A 307 3.92 19.93 -3.42
N PRO A 308 3.28 21.12 -3.57
CA PRO A 308 1.84 21.29 -3.82
C PRO A 308 1.26 20.58 -5.05
N ASP A 309 2.02 20.17 -6.01
CA ASP A 309 1.51 19.60 -7.24
C ASP A 309 1.87 18.09 -7.40
N ARG A 310 2.27 17.41 -6.33
CA ARG A 310 2.81 16.04 -6.41
C ARG A 310 1.97 15.03 -5.66
N TYR A 311 0.71 14.95 -5.98
CA TYR A 311 -0.10 13.79 -5.68
C TYR A 311 -0.22 12.89 -6.91
N SER A 312 -0.33 11.59 -6.68
CA SER A 312 -0.70 10.61 -7.69
C SER A 312 -2.20 10.37 -7.60
N GLU A 313 -2.95 10.66 -8.67
CA GLU A 313 -4.30 10.15 -8.82
C GLU A 313 -4.21 8.86 -9.62
N TYR A 314 -4.51 7.73 -8.97
CA TYR A 314 -4.50 6.43 -9.62
C TYR A 314 -5.82 6.16 -10.33
N ILE A 315 -5.83 5.16 -11.24
CA ILE A 315 -7.00 4.80 -12.04
C ILE A 315 -8.18 4.37 -11.17
N GLY A 316 -7.94 3.96 -9.94
CA GLY A 316 -8.95 3.51 -8.99
C GLY A 316 -9.23 2.01 -9.05
N GLU A 317 -10.42 1.63 -8.62
CA GLU A 317 -10.86 0.24 -8.60
C GLU A 317 -11.39 -0.17 -9.97
N ILE A 318 -10.96 -1.33 -10.44
CA ILE A 318 -11.40 -1.99 -11.66
C ILE A 318 -12.11 -3.26 -11.23
N ASP A 319 -13.42 -3.28 -11.36
CA ASP A 319 -14.33 -4.31 -10.85
C ASP A 319 -14.84 -5.21 -11.97
N ARG A 320 -14.57 -6.51 -11.87
CA ARG A 320 -15.25 -7.56 -12.62
C ARG A 320 -16.42 -8.05 -11.76
N VAL A 321 -17.62 -7.58 -12.07
CA VAL A 321 -18.85 -7.98 -11.37
C VAL A 321 -19.24 -9.40 -11.77
N LEU A 322 -19.39 -10.30 -10.81
CA LEU A 322 -19.71 -11.71 -11.02
C LEU A 322 -21.14 -12.05 -10.56
N ASP A 323 -21.73 -11.18 -9.71
CA ASP A 323 -23.09 -11.27 -9.19
C ASP A 323 -23.59 -9.85 -8.89
N GLU A 324 -24.47 -9.36 -9.74
CA GLU A 324 -24.99 -7.99 -9.72
C GLU A 324 -25.76 -7.65 -8.42
N GLU A 325 -26.54 -8.61 -7.91
CA GLU A 325 -27.33 -8.39 -6.69
C GLU A 325 -26.41 -8.22 -5.47
N ALA A 326 -25.43 -9.11 -5.31
CA ALA A 326 -24.46 -9.04 -4.22
C ALA A 326 -23.55 -7.80 -4.36
N TYR A 327 -23.18 -7.43 -5.59
CA TYR A 327 -22.41 -6.22 -5.85
C TYR A 327 -23.18 -4.97 -5.45
N GLY A 328 -24.46 -4.84 -5.85
CA GLY A 328 -25.30 -3.72 -5.46
C GLY A 328 -25.45 -3.56 -3.94
N LYS A 329 -25.60 -4.69 -3.20
CA LYS A 329 -25.62 -4.68 -1.73
C LYS A 329 -24.27 -4.25 -1.13
N PHE A 330 -23.16 -4.66 -1.73
CA PHE A 330 -21.82 -4.34 -1.26
C PHE A 330 -21.46 -2.85 -1.39
N ILE A 331 -21.77 -2.25 -2.54
CA ILE A 331 -21.46 -0.83 -2.78
C ILE A 331 -22.42 0.14 -2.09
N SER A 332 -23.54 -0.37 -1.54
CA SER A 332 -24.53 0.43 -0.80
C SER A 332 -24.28 0.47 0.71
N GLN A 333 -23.28 -0.26 1.23
CA GLN A 333 -22.86 -0.28 2.63
C GLN A 333 -21.91 0.87 2.95
#